data_8496d7ab1806f99a43d15d086eeafd0c
#
_entry.id   8496d7ab1806f99a43d15d086eeafd0c
#
_cell.length_a   1.000
_cell.length_b   1.000
_cell.length_c   1.000
_cell.angle_alpha   90.00
_cell.angle_beta   90.00
_cell.angle_gamma   90.00
#
_symmetry.space_group_name_H-M   'P 1'
#
loop_
_entity.id
_entity.type
_entity.pdbx_description
1 polymer ?
#
loop_
_entity_poly.entity_id
_entity_poly.type
_entity_poly.pdbx_seq_one_letter_code
_entity_poly.pdbx_strand_id
1 'polypeptide(L)'
;MIDKLKSQHAVQRLCQQLNVAMSGYLAHSHGRPSSERKQQDQRLLVYIRAAHARGRGIYGPLKIQTELAAQGVMAGINRIKRLRTLHGIRCTHKKKFRVTTDSKHLLPVARNLLDRQFACTAPNQVWVADITYIPTGEGWLYLAAVKDLYTCEIVGWSMDNRMTQTLVMDALTAAYWKKKPAPSLMHHSDRGSQYCSAAYRTLQASYGIQTSMSRKGNCWDNAPMETFFCTIKTESLHHYRFKTRETAKRVIFEFIEVFYIAFGDMQKLAIKYLLTSPVSIRLTIKLQHNSDDLPLY
;
A
#
# COMPACT_ATOMS: atom_id res chain seq x y z
N MET A 1 26.26 1.86 43.34
CA MET A 1 26.85 1.78 44.68
C MET A 1 28.37 1.78 44.59
N ILE A 2 28.99 0.87 43.85
CA ILE A 2 30.47 0.79 43.71
C ILE A 2 31.05 2.12 43.20
N ASP A 3 30.45 2.76 42.21
CA ASP A 3 30.90 4.03 41.63
C ASP A 3 30.93 5.20 42.64
N LYS A 4 30.11 5.15 43.69
CA LYS A 4 30.10 6.16 44.76
C LYS A 4 31.20 5.94 45.77
N LEU A 5 31.66 4.71 45.93
CA LEU A 5 32.62 4.33 46.99
C LEU A 5 34.03 4.03 46.46
N LYS A 6 34.23 3.99 45.12
CA LYS A 6 35.50 3.67 44.48
C LYS A 6 36.65 4.64 44.80
N SER A 7 36.32 5.86 45.27
CA SER A 7 37.33 6.83 45.71
C SER A 7 37.84 6.56 47.13
N GLN A 8 37.09 5.80 47.94
CA GLN A 8 37.40 5.52 49.32
C GLN A 8 37.86 4.09 49.57
N HIS A 9 37.49 3.16 48.72
CA HIS A 9 37.79 1.72 48.85
C HIS A 9 38.20 1.10 47.51
N ALA A 10 39.08 0.11 47.59
CA ALA A 10 39.49 -0.65 46.41
C ALA A 10 38.29 -1.34 45.74
N VAL A 11 38.13 -1.15 44.44
CA VAL A 11 37.01 -1.69 43.64
C VAL A 11 36.86 -3.21 43.79
N GLN A 12 37.99 -3.94 43.91
CA GLN A 12 38.00 -5.37 44.12
C GLN A 12 37.31 -5.79 45.42
N ARG A 13 37.58 -5.05 46.53
CA ARG A 13 36.96 -5.28 47.83
C ARG A 13 35.43 -4.98 47.81
N LEU A 14 35.05 -3.89 47.13
CA LEU A 14 33.63 -3.54 46.93
C LEU A 14 32.89 -4.60 46.13
N CYS A 15 33.49 -5.14 45.07
CA CYS A 15 32.92 -6.22 44.28
C CYS A 15 32.76 -7.48 45.12
N GLN A 16 33.73 -7.86 45.92
CA GLN A 16 33.64 -9.03 46.82
C GLN A 16 32.52 -8.87 47.85
N GLN A 17 32.43 -7.74 48.53
CA GLN A 17 31.39 -7.48 49.53
C GLN A 17 29.98 -7.46 48.95
N LEU A 18 29.83 -7.03 47.70
CA LEU A 18 28.55 -6.97 47.03
C LEU A 18 28.25 -8.24 46.18
N ASN A 19 29.09 -9.24 46.26
CA ASN A 19 28.98 -10.49 45.52
C ASN A 19 28.80 -10.29 43.99
N VAL A 20 29.54 -9.32 43.43
CA VAL A 20 29.55 -8.97 42.02
C VAL A 20 30.91 -9.34 41.43
N ALA A 21 30.91 -10.04 40.29
CA ALA A 21 32.17 -10.31 39.59
C ALA A 21 32.84 -9.02 39.12
N MET A 22 34.14 -8.86 39.40
CA MET A 22 34.91 -7.68 38.99
C MET A 22 34.88 -7.43 37.50
N SER A 23 34.93 -8.51 36.68
CA SER A 23 34.76 -8.44 35.21
C SER A 23 33.40 -7.87 34.81
N GLY A 24 32.35 -8.23 35.55
CA GLY A 24 30.98 -7.71 35.33
C GLY A 24 30.91 -6.20 35.65
N TYR A 25 31.50 -5.78 36.76
CA TYR A 25 31.58 -4.36 37.11
C TYR A 25 32.39 -3.55 36.08
N LEU A 26 33.58 -4.02 35.70
CA LEU A 26 34.42 -3.34 34.70
C LEU A 26 33.72 -3.25 33.33
N ALA A 27 33.03 -4.31 32.91
CA ALA A 27 32.23 -4.30 31.69
C ALA A 27 31.07 -3.29 31.76
N HIS A 28 30.51 -3.06 32.94
CA HIS A 28 29.47 -2.06 33.16
C HIS A 28 30.04 -0.63 33.20
N SER A 29 31.13 -0.40 33.93
CA SER A 29 31.69 0.94 34.16
C SER A 29 32.45 1.50 32.95
N HIS A 30 33.14 0.67 32.19
CA HIS A 30 33.88 1.08 30.99
C HIS A 30 33.04 0.99 29.69
N GLY A 31 31.78 0.53 29.79
CA GLY A 31 30.94 0.24 28.65
C GLY A 31 31.51 -0.92 27.83
N ARG A 32 30.81 -2.04 27.72
CA ARG A 32 31.21 -3.09 26.75
C ARG A 32 31.26 -2.44 25.38
N PRO A 33 32.38 -2.59 24.63
CA PRO A 33 32.37 -2.20 23.22
C PRO A 33 31.17 -2.85 22.55
N SER A 34 30.38 -2.03 21.86
CA SER A 34 29.15 -2.54 21.22
C SER A 34 29.53 -3.69 20.27
N SER A 35 28.92 -4.86 20.45
CA SER A 35 29.19 -6.01 19.57
C SER A 35 29.00 -5.59 18.10
N GLU A 36 29.74 -6.19 17.18
CA GLU A 36 29.59 -5.94 15.73
C GLU A 36 28.12 -5.99 15.29
N ARG A 37 27.38 -6.96 15.82
CA ARG A 37 25.94 -7.08 15.58
C ARG A 37 25.16 -5.84 16.02
N LYS A 38 25.48 -5.27 17.16
CA LYS A 38 24.83 -4.05 17.67
C LYS A 38 25.17 -2.83 16.81
N GLN A 39 26.41 -2.73 16.35
CA GLN A 39 26.84 -1.66 15.42
C GLN A 39 26.12 -1.80 14.05
N GLN A 40 26.04 -3.02 13.51
CA GLN A 40 25.31 -3.30 12.29
C GLN A 40 23.80 -3.02 12.44
N ASP A 41 23.21 -3.33 13.61
CA ASP A 41 21.82 -3.01 13.91
C ASP A 41 21.58 -1.51 13.99
N GLN A 42 22.51 -0.73 14.54
CA GLN A 42 22.43 0.73 14.57
C GLN A 42 22.50 1.32 13.16
N ARG A 43 23.40 0.85 12.30
CA ARG A 43 23.46 1.25 10.88
C ARG A 43 22.16 0.93 10.17
N LEU A 44 21.67 -0.30 10.30
CA LEU A 44 20.41 -0.71 9.69
C LEU A 44 19.21 0.10 10.16
N LEU A 45 19.20 0.49 11.44
CA LEU A 45 18.14 1.32 12.01
C LEU A 45 18.04 2.70 11.34
N VAL A 46 19.16 3.31 10.96
CA VAL A 46 19.18 4.57 10.21
C VAL A 46 18.44 4.43 8.90
N TYR A 47 18.74 3.36 8.13
CA TYR A 47 18.06 3.07 6.87
C TYR A 47 16.57 2.78 7.08
N ILE A 48 16.21 2.01 8.11
CA ILE A 48 14.80 1.73 8.46
C ILE A 48 14.04 3.03 8.76
N ARG A 49 14.63 3.94 9.54
CA ARG A 49 14.01 5.25 9.86
C ARG A 49 13.85 6.11 8.60
N ALA A 50 14.87 6.17 7.76
CA ALA A 50 14.82 6.92 6.51
C ALA A 50 13.74 6.36 5.56
N ALA A 51 13.66 5.04 5.39
CA ALA A 51 12.62 4.39 4.59
C ALA A 51 11.22 4.63 5.19
N HIS A 52 11.07 4.54 6.51
CA HIS A 52 9.80 4.81 7.20
C HIS A 52 9.35 6.26 7.05
N ALA A 53 10.29 7.22 7.14
CA ALA A 53 10.02 8.65 6.94
C ALA A 53 9.62 8.96 5.49
N ARG A 54 10.33 8.40 4.48
CA ARG A 54 9.93 8.49 3.07
C ARG A 54 8.52 7.95 2.83
N GLY A 55 8.18 6.82 3.48
CA GLY A 55 6.84 6.26 3.49
C GLY A 55 5.85 7.00 4.39
N ARG A 56 6.14 8.23 4.83
CA ARG A 56 5.24 9.06 5.65
C ARG A 56 4.69 8.33 6.90
N GLY A 57 5.50 7.45 7.49
CA GLY A 57 5.11 6.71 8.70
C GLY A 57 4.21 5.48 8.48
N ILE A 58 4.01 5.03 7.23
CA ILE A 58 3.03 4.00 6.88
C ILE A 58 3.68 2.69 6.48
N TYR A 59 4.95 2.71 6.06
CA TYR A 59 5.62 1.52 5.55
C TYR A 59 5.71 0.41 6.59
N GLY A 60 5.08 -0.73 6.28
CA GLY A 60 5.23 -1.99 7.00
C GLY A 60 6.60 -2.62 6.80
N PRO A 61 6.93 -3.70 7.55
CA PRO A 61 8.25 -4.33 7.46
C PRO A 61 8.58 -4.85 6.06
N LEU A 62 7.61 -5.34 5.29
CA LEU A 62 7.82 -5.80 3.91
C LEU A 62 8.19 -4.64 2.97
N LYS A 63 7.43 -3.53 2.99
CA LYS A 63 7.73 -2.35 2.18
C LYS A 63 9.10 -1.75 2.54
N ILE A 64 9.45 -1.70 3.84
CA ILE A 64 10.78 -1.26 4.27
C ILE A 64 11.85 -2.19 3.72
N GLN A 65 11.66 -3.50 3.76
CA GLN A 65 12.62 -4.47 3.20
C GLN A 65 12.86 -4.23 1.71
N THR A 66 11.78 -4.05 0.93
CA THR A 66 11.86 -3.75 -0.51
C THR A 66 12.61 -2.44 -0.78
N GLU A 67 12.31 -1.41 -0.02
CA GLU A 67 12.94 -0.09 -0.11
C GLU A 67 14.44 -0.14 0.20
N LEU A 68 14.84 -0.91 1.23
CA LEU A 68 16.24 -1.13 1.56
C LEU A 68 16.97 -1.92 0.46
N ALA A 69 16.34 -2.97 -0.05
CA ALA A 69 16.89 -3.77 -1.14
C ALA A 69 17.15 -2.93 -2.41
N ALA A 70 16.24 -2.02 -2.75
CA ALA A 70 16.42 -1.07 -3.85
C ALA A 70 17.62 -0.14 -3.67
N GLN A 71 18.07 0.09 -2.43
CA GLN A 71 19.27 0.86 -2.07
C GLN A 71 20.52 -0.01 -1.86
N GLY A 72 20.46 -1.31 -2.22
CA GLY A 72 21.54 -2.24 -2.00
C GLY A 72 21.74 -2.72 -0.55
N VAL A 73 20.80 -2.38 0.36
CA VAL A 73 20.87 -2.77 1.77
C VAL A 73 20.06 -4.04 2.01
N MET A 74 20.74 -5.18 2.08
CA MET A 74 20.08 -6.47 2.31
C MET A 74 19.85 -6.73 3.80
N ALA A 75 18.60 -6.93 4.20
CA ALA A 75 18.21 -7.23 5.58
C ALA A 75 17.04 -8.22 5.65
N GLY A 76 17.17 -9.20 6.56
CA GLY A 76 16.09 -10.17 6.80
C GLY A 76 14.87 -9.50 7.47
N ILE A 77 13.65 -9.89 7.06
CA ILE A 77 12.41 -9.31 7.54
C ILE A 77 12.25 -9.39 9.07
N ASN A 78 12.70 -10.49 9.69
CA ASN A 78 12.62 -10.66 11.14
C ASN A 78 13.54 -9.68 11.88
N ARG A 79 14.71 -9.35 11.29
CA ARG A 79 15.62 -8.34 11.82
C ARG A 79 15.00 -6.95 11.76
N ILE A 80 14.36 -6.60 10.64
CA ILE A 80 13.63 -5.35 10.47
C ILE A 80 12.46 -5.26 11.47
N LYS A 81 11.64 -6.32 11.60
CA LYS A 81 10.53 -6.38 12.57
C LYS A 81 11.04 -6.14 14.00
N ARG A 82 12.10 -6.83 14.41
CA ARG A 82 12.70 -6.70 15.75
C ARG A 82 13.17 -5.27 16.03
N LEU A 83 13.92 -4.68 15.10
CA LEU A 83 14.43 -3.30 15.26
C LEU A 83 13.30 -2.28 15.30
N ARG A 84 12.29 -2.42 14.46
CA ARG A 84 11.10 -1.56 14.49
C ARG A 84 10.37 -1.62 15.83
N THR A 85 10.14 -2.81 16.36
CA THR A 85 9.48 -3.00 17.67
C THR A 85 10.33 -2.39 18.80
N LEU A 86 11.63 -2.67 18.82
CA LEU A 86 12.56 -2.17 19.83
C LEU A 86 12.62 -0.63 19.87
N HIS A 87 12.50 0.03 18.72
CA HIS A 87 12.59 1.48 18.58
C HIS A 87 11.23 2.18 18.39
N GLY A 88 10.13 1.50 18.67
CA GLY A 88 8.79 2.10 18.63
C GLY A 88 8.32 2.54 17.23
N ILE A 89 8.94 2.04 16.15
CA ILE A 89 8.57 2.40 14.77
C ILE A 89 7.29 1.65 14.38
N ARG A 90 6.15 2.32 14.46
CA ARG A 90 4.83 1.74 14.18
C ARG A 90 4.21 2.35 12.95
N CYS A 91 3.46 1.54 12.19
CA CYS A 91 2.65 2.06 11.08
C CYS A 91 1.39 2.72 11.61
N THR A 92 1.00 3.84 10.99
CA THR A 92 -0.26 4.50 11.28
C THR A 92 -1.36 3.84 10.44
N HIS A 93 -2.23 3.03 11.06
CA HIS A 93 -3.40 2.45 10.43
C HIS A 93 -4.66 2.96 11.09
N LYS A 94 -5.56 3.59 10.31
CA LYS A 94 -6.92 3.86 10.75
C LYS A 94 -7.89 3.01 9.92
N LYS A 95 -8.56 2.05 10.57
CA LYS A 95 -9.65 1.29 9.94
C LYS A 95 -10.97 2.03 10.19
N LYS A 96 -11.62 2.53 9.11
CA LYS A 96 -13.07 2.80 9.10
C LYS A 96 -13.58 2.53 7.70
N PHE A 97 -14.52 1.58 7.60
CA PHE A 97 -15.27 1.28 6.38
C PHE A 97 -16.64 1.97 6.45
N ARG A 98 -17.10 2.54 5.34
CA ARG A 98 -18.44 3.11 5.18
C ARG A 98 -18.94 2.80 3.77
N VAL A 99 -20.14 2.22 3.66
CA VAL A 99 -20.80 1.98 2.37
C VAL A 99 -21.24 3.33 1.79
N THR A 100 -20.94 3.59 0.52
CA THR A 100 -21.09 4.90 -0.13
C THR A 100 -21.80 4.87 -1.45
N THR A 101 -22.05 3.69 -2.02
CA THR A 101 -22.66 3.54 -3.34
C THR A 101 -24.17 3.32 -3.21
N ASP A 102 -24.97 4.17 -3.87
CA ASP A 102 -26.40 3.90 -4.06
C ASP A 102 -26.58 2.96 -5.26
N SER A 103 -26.82 1.70 -4.97
CA SER A 103 -27.08 0.64 -5.96
C SER A 103 -28.59 0.30 -6.07
N LYS A 104 -29.49 1.14 -5.51
CA LYS A 104 -30.96 0.88 -5.49
C LYS A 104 -31.71 1.54 -6.66
N HIS A 105 -31.02 1.90 -7.73
CA HIS A 105 -31.63 2.48 -8.92
C HIS A 105 -32.17 1.41 -9.90
N LEU A 106 -33.05 1.82 -10.82
CA LEU A 106 -33.64 0.97 -11.88
C LEU A 106 -32.90 1.04 -13.23
N LEU A 107 -31.70 1.63 -13.25
CA LEU A 107 -30.89 1.75 -14.48
C LEU A 107 -30.36 0.37 -14.92
N PRO A 108 -30.17 0.16 -16.24
CA PRO A 108 -29.60 -1.09 -16.76
C PRO A 108 -28.21 -1.38 -16.20
N VAL A 109 -28.00 -2.60 -15.75
CA VAL A 109 -26.74 -3.09 -15.17
C VAL A 109 -26.10 -4.11 -16.10
N ALA A 110 -24.84 -3.95 -16.44
CA ALA A 110 -24.08 -4.90 -17.23
C ALA A 110 -23.77 -6.18 -16.41
N ARG A 111 -23.50 -7.29 -17.13
CA ARG A 111 -23.05 -8.54 -16.50
C ARG A 111 -21.67 -8.36 -15.89
N ASN A 112 -21.36 -9.13 -14.84
CA ASN A 112 -19.99 -9.24 -14.33
C ASN A 112 -19.21 -10.18 -15.25
N LEU A 113 -18.39 -9.61 -16.14
CA LEU A 113 -17.52 -10.35 -17.04
C LEU A 113 -16.13 -10.58 -16.43
N LEU A 114 -15.70 -9.70 -15.53
CA LEU A 114 -14.40 -9.81 -14.88
C LEU A 114 -14.32 -11.00 -13.90
N ASP A 115 -15.42 -11.28 -13.22
CA ASP A 115 -15.59 -12.38 -12.26
C ASP A 115 -14.37 -12.64 -11.36
N ARG A 116 -13.76 -11.56 -10.84
CA ARG A 116 -12.56 -11.57 -10.00
C ARG A 116 -11.28 -12.10 -10.65
N GLN A 117 -11.27 -12.27 -11.97
CA GLN A 117 -10.08 -12.65 -12.71
C GLN A 117 -9.18 -11.42 -12.90
N PHE A 118 -8.49 -11.02 -11.85
CA PHE A 118 -7.66 -9.81 -11.84
C PHE A 118 -6.28 -10.00 -12.49
N ALA A 119 -5.93 -11.21 -12.89
CA ALA A 119 -4.68 -11.50 -13.57
C ALA A 119 -4.81 -11.11 -15.06
N CYS A 120 -4.05 -10.12 -15.48
CA CYS A 120 -3.94 -9.68 -16.87
C CYS A 120 -2.56 -10.04 -17.42
N THR A 121 -2.46 -10.31 -18.73
CA THR A 121 -1.21 -10.67 -19.40
C THR A 121 -0.54 -9.49 -20.10
N ALA A 122 -1.29 -8.41 -20.36
CA ALA A 122 -0.79 -7.22 -21.03
C ALA A 122 -1.51 -5.95 -20.53
N PRO A 123 -0.90 -4.74 -20.71
CA PRO A 123 -1.55 -3.46 -20.41
C PRO A 123 -2.82 -3.26 -21.24
N ASN A 124 -3.73 -2.48 -20.73
CA ASN A 124 -4.97 -2.06 -21.39
C ASN A 124 -5.91 -3.22 -21.80
N GLN A 125 -5.82 -4.37 -21.13
CA GLN A 125 -6.80 -5.45 -21.27
C GLN A 125 -8.02 -5.22 -20.39
N VAL A 126 -7.78 -4.83 -19.13
CA VAL A 126 -8.84 -4.58 -18.15
C VAL A 126 -8.53 -3.32 -17.37
N TRP A 127 -9.45 -2.39 -17.40
CA TRP A 127 -9.48 -1.23 -16.52
C TRP A 127 -10.58 -1.39 -15.47
N VAL A 128 -10.25 -1.03 -14.23
CA VAL A 128 -11.22 -0.98 -13.13
C VAL A 128 -11.41 0.46 -12.69
N ALA A 129 -12.64 0.83 -12.36
CA ALA A 129 -12.98 2.20 -11.97
C ALA A 129 -13.86 2.24 -10.73
N ASP A 130 -13.73 3.32 -9.98
CA ASP A 130 -14.55 3.57 -8.80
C ASP A 130 -14.45 5.06 -8.39
N ILE A 131 -15.36 5.48 -7.51
CA ILE A 131 -15.42 6.84 -6.95
C ILE A 131 -15.13 6.78 -5.46
N THR A 132 -14.33 7.71 -4.98
CA THR A 132 -14.18 7.95 -3.55
C THR A 132 -14.45 9.41 -3.21
N TYR A 133 -14.65 9.72 -1.92
CA TYR A 133 -14.87 11.07 -1.43
C TYR A 133 -13.90 11.44 -0.33
N ILE A 134 -13.55 12.72 -0.32
CA ILE A 134 -12.58 13.32 0.57
C ILE A 134 -13.26 14.48 1.32
N PRO A 135 -13.25 14.51 2.66
CA PRO A 135 -13.81 15.61 3.42
C PRO A 135 -12.92 16.84 3.36
N THR A 136 -13.51 18.01 3.14
CA THR A 136 -12.86 19.32 3.23
C THR A 136 -13.71 20.28 4.05
N GLY A 137 -13.15 21.42 4.45
CA GLY A 137 -13.91 22.49 5.11
C GLY A 137 -15.01 23.10 4.25
N GLU A 138 -14.92 22.97 2.92
CA GLU A 138 -15.90 23.42 1.94
C GLU A 138 -16.93 22.34 1.57
N GLY A 139 -16.91 21.17 2.25
CA GLY A 139 -17.73 20.00 1.94
C GLY A 139 -16.96 18.91 1.20
N TRP A 140 -17.66 17.98 0.57
CA TRP A 140 -17.06 16.84 -0.08
C TRP A 140 -16.34 17.21 -1.39
N LEU A 141 -15.20 16.58 -1.62
CA LEU A 141 -14.54 16.47 -2.91
C LEU A 141 -14.62 15.01 -3.36
N TYR A 142 -15.09 14.76 -4.57
CA TYR A 142 -15.19 13.43 -5.15
C TYR A 142 -14.02 13.19 -6.11
N LEU A 143 -13.47 11.99 -6.09
CA LEU A 143 -12.41 11.55 -6.97
C LEU A 143 -12.89 10.29 -7.69
N ALA A 144 -13.07 10.35 -9.00
CA ALA A 144 -13.20 9.18 -9.87
C ALA A 144 -11.81 8.80 -10.40
N ALA A 145 -11.49 7.51 -10.39
CA ALA A 145 -10.22 7.01 -10.89
C ALA A 145 -10.42 5.74 -11.72
N VAL A 146 -9.60 5.60 -12.74
CA VAL A 146 -9.51 4.42 -13.62
C VAL A 146 -8.12 3.83 -13.49
N LYS A 147 -8.03 2.54 -13.18
CA LYS A 147 -6.79 1.81 -12.94
C LYS A 147 -6.64 0.67 -13.94
N ASP A 148 -5.49 0.56 -14.55
CA ASP A 148 -5.11 -0.61 -15.34
C ASP A 148 -4.68 -1.77 -14.42
N LEU A 149 -5.27 -2.95 -14.62
CA LEU A 149 -4.98 -4.09 -13.75
C LEU A 149 -3.58 -4.66 -13.94
N TYR A 150 -3.06 -4.64 -15.16
CA TYR A 150 -1.73 -5.18 -15.45
C TYR A 150 -0.61 -4.27 -14.94
N THR A 151 -0.69 -2.97 -15.26
CA THR A 151 0.34 -2.01 -14.85
C THR A 151 0.17 -1.52 -13.42
N CYS A 152 -1.02 -1.71 -12.83
CA CYS A 152 -1.43 -1.10 -11.57
C CYS A 152 -1.42 0.44 -11.56
N GLU A 153 -1.25 1.09 -12.72
CA GLU A 153 -1.22 2.54 -12.89
C GLU A 153 -2.63 3.13 -12.86
N ILE A 154 -2.78 4.33 -12.31
CA ILE A 154 -3.98 5.14 -12.51
C ILE A 154 -3.86 5.80 -13.89
N VAL A 155 -4.59 5.26 -14.83
CA VAL A 155 -4.55 5.67 -16.24
C VAL A 155 -5.36 6.92 -16.52
N GLY A 156 -6.39 7.19 -15.70
CA GLY A 156 -7.18 8.42 -15.76
C GLY A 156 -7.90 8.70 -14.45
N TRP A 157 -8.16 9.96 -14.18
CA TRP A 157 -8.86 10.40 -12.99
C TRP A 157 -9.47 11.79 -13.19
N SER A 158 -10.49 12.10 -12.41
CA SER A 158 -11.15 13.42 -12.37
C SER A 158 -11.62 13.73 -10.96
N MET A 159 -11.75 15.01 -10.63
CA MET A 159 -12.21 15.48 -9.32
C MET A 159 -13.27 16.56 -9.46
N ASP A 160 -14.37 16.45 -8.69
CA ASP A 160 -15.44 17.44 -8.67
C ASP A 160 -16.03 17.58 -7.25
N ASN A 161 -16.78 18.66 -7.03
CA ASN A 161 -17.55 18.91 -5.81
C ASN A 161 -18.89 18.15 -5.78
N ARG A 162 -19.29 17.51 -6.88
CA ARG A 162 -20.50 16.70 -7.03
C ARG A 162 -20.19 15.34 -7.64
N MET A 163 -20.88 14.32 -7.18
CA MET A 163 -20.76 12.95 -7.69
C MET A 163 -21.72 12.74 -8.88
N THR A 164 -21.39 13.36 -10.02
CA THR A 164 -22.20 13.33 -11.25
C THR A 164 -21.68 12.26 -12.22
N GLN A 165 -22.46 11.97 -13.28
CA GLN A 165 -21.99 11.14 -14.40
C GLN A 165 -20.81 11.80 -15.14
N THR A 166 -20.74 13.12 -15.21
CA THR A 166 -19.65 13.85 -15.85
C THR A 166 -18.31 13.53 -15.19
N LEU A 167 -18.26 13.42 -13.86
CA LEU A 167 -17.08 13.06 -13.11
C LEU A 167 -16.44 11.74 -13.61
N VAL A 168 -17.24 10.69 -13.81
CA VAL A 168 -16.73 9.40 -14.27
C VAL A 168 -16.44 9.41 -15.78
N MET A 169 -17.17 10.19 -16.56
CA MET A 169 -16.94 10.38 -18.00
C MET A 169 -15.58 11.07 -18.24
N ASP A 170 -15.28 12.12 -17.48
CA ASP A 170 -14.01 12.84 -17.57
C ASP A 170 -12.82 11.95 -17.20
N ALA A 171 -12.96 11.13 -16.13
CA ALA A 171 -11.94 10.18 -15.74
C ALA A 171 -11.68 9.12 -16.83
N LEU A 172 -12.74 8.57 -17.45
CA LEU A 172 -12.62 7.62 -18.54
C LEU A 172 -12.05 8.25 -19.81
N THR A 173 -12.47 9.47 -20.15
CA THR A 173 -11.97 10.22 -21.29
C THR A 173 -10.47 10.51 -21.15
N ALA A 174 -10.05 10.96 -19.97
CA ALA A 174 -8.62 11.18 -19.67
C ALA A 174 -7.81 9.88 -19.84
N ALA A 175 -8.33 8.76 -19.32
CA ALA A 175 -7.69 7.44 -19.46
C ALA A 175 -7.56 7.02 -20.93
N TYR A 176 -8.66 7.16 -21.70
CA TYR A 176 -8.70 6.76 -23.10
C TYR A 176 -7.69 7.53 -23.96
N TRP A 177 -7.66 8.85 -23.84
CA TRP A 177 -6.73 9.68 -24.61
C TRP A 177 -5.27 9.53 -24.18
N LYS A 178 -5.02 9.27 -22.90
CA LYS A 178 -3.66 9.01 -22.37
C LYS A 178 -3.10 7.67 -22.90
N LYS A 179 -3.93 6.63 -22.96
CA LYS A 179 -3.47 5.25 -23.24
C LYS A 179 -3.82 4.75 -24.64
N LYS A 180 -4.84 5.30 -25.30
CA LYS A 180 -5.33 4.90 -26.63
C LYS A 180 -5.43 3.37 -26.76
N PRO A 181 -6.22 2.70 -25.91
CA PRO A 181 -6.32 1.25 -25.88
C PRO A 181 -6.88 0.72 -27.19
N ALA A 182 -6.53 -0.53 -27.53
CA ALA A 182 -7.17 -1.23 -28.64
C ALA A 182 -8.67 -1.47 -28.35
N PRO A 183 -9.52 -1.57 -29.39
CA PRO A 183 -10.88 -2.07 -29.24
C PRO A 183 -10.85 -3.45 -28.56
N SER A 184 -11.70 -3.70 -27.59
CA SER A 184 -11.74 -4.90 -26.73
C SER A 184 -11.29 -4.70 -25.29
N LEU A 185 -10.85 -3.50 -24.93
CA LEU A 185 -10.64 -3.15 -23.53
C LEU A 185 -11.91 -3.46 -22.71
N MET A 186 -11.77 -4.23 -21.63
CA MET A 186 -12.84 -4.40 -20.64
C MET A 186 -12.74 -3.30 -19.58
N HIS A 187 -13.85 -2.61 -19.32
CA HIS A 187 -13.96 -1.65 -18.24
C HIS A 187 -14.92 -2.18 -17.18
N HIS A 188 -14.41 -2.37 -15.95
CA HIS A 188 -15.18 -2.88 -14.83
C HIS A 188 -15.39 -1.79 -13.77
N SER A 189 -16.62 -1.64 -13.28
CA SER A 189 -17.01 -0.70 -12.23
C SER A 189 -17.98 -1.34 -11.24
N ASP A 190 -18.31 -0.60 -10.18
CA ASP A 190 -19.45 -0.91 -9.35
C ASP A 190 -20.77 -0.59 -10.08
N ARG A 191 -21.92 -0.80 -9.39
CA ARG A 191 -23.26 -0.48 -9.92
C ARG A 191 -23.73 0.91 -9.52
N GLY A 192 -22.85 1.87 -9.32
CA GLY A 192 -23.24 3.25 -9.05
C GLY A 192 -24.05 3.85 -10.21
N SER A 193 -25.05 4.66 -9.91
CA SER A 193 -25.92 5.30 -10.93
C SER A 193 -25.13 6.07 -11.99
N GLN A 194 -23.96 6.59 -11.65
CA GLN A 194 -23.05 7.30 -12.55
C GLN A 194 -22.56 6.39 -13.67
N TYR A 195 -22.13 5.16 -13.34
CA TYR A 195 -21.64 4.15 -14.30
C TYR A 195 -22.77 3.49 -15.09
N CYS A 196 -23.99 3.45 -14.51
CA CYS A 196 -25.18 2.90 -15.17
C CYS A 196 -25.88 3.93 -16.09
N SER A 197 -25.46 5.20 -16.10
CA SER A 197 -26.08 6.25 -16.90
C SER A 197 -25.99 5.99 -18.40
N ALA A 198 -27.01 6.43 -19.16
CA ALA A 198 -27.02 6.28 -20.61
C ALA A 198 -25.82 6.97 -21.27
N ALA A 199 -25.49 8.20 -20.81
CA ALA A 199 -24.36 8.95 -21.35
C ALA A 199 -23.03 8.22 -21.15
N TYR A 200 -22.80 7.61 -19.99
CA TYR A 200 -21.57 6.84 -19.74
C TYR A 200 -21.47 5.61 -20.61
N ARG A 201 -22.56 4.87 -20.79
CA ARG A 201 -22.62 3.69 -21.68
C ARG A 201 -22.40 4.08 -23.15
N THR A 202 -22.97 5.19 -23.61
CA THR A 202 -22.75 5.71 -24.97
C THR A 202 -21.28 6.09 -25.17
N LEU A 203 -20.64 6.71 -24.18
CA LEU A 203 -19.20 7.02 -24.21
C LEU A 203 -18.35 5.75 -24.29
N GLN A 204 -18.64 4.73 -23.48
CA GLN A 204 -17.92 3.45 -23.55
C GLN A 204 -18.09 2.78 -24.93
N ALA A 205 -19.31 2.78 -25.46
CA ALA A 205 -19.58 2.23 -26.79
C ALA A 205 -18.84 2.97 -27.90
N SER A 206 -18.76 4.31 -27.85
CA SER A 206 -17.99 5.12 -28.83
C SER A 206 -16.49 4.83 -28.81
N TYR A 207 -15.97 4.38 -27.67
CA TYR A 207 -14.57 3.96 -27.51
C TYR A 207 -14.34 2.47 -27.79
N GLY A 208 -15.37 1.70 -28.14
CA GLY A 208 -15.27 0.24 -28.35
C GLY A 208 -14.94 -0.54 -27.07
N ILE A 209 -15.32 0.00 -25.92
CA ILE A 209 -15.02 -0.57 -24.59
C ILE A 209 -16.13 -1.56 -24.19
N GLN A 210 -15.73 -2.75 -23.74
CA GLN A 210 -16.62 -3.75 -23.18
C GLN A 210 -16.94 -3.44 -21.72
N THR A 211 -18.21 -3.26 -21.39
CA THR A 211 -18.67 -2.93 -20.05
C THR A 211 -18.84 -4.17 -19.18
N SER A 212 -18.29 -4.14 -17.95
CA SER A 212 -18.47 -5.13 -16.90
C SER A 212 -18.84 -4.43 -15.59
N MET A 213 -19.72 -5.03 -14.77
CA MET A 213 -20.11 -4.44 -13.48
C MET A 213 -20.09 -5.47 -12.36
N SER A 214 -19.71 -5.05 -11.17
CA SER A 214 -19.71 -5.86 -9.94
C SER A 214 -21.09 -6.45 -9.65
N ARG A 215 -21.15 -7.56 -8.93
CA ARG A 215 -22.40 -8.09 -8.37
C ARG A 215 -22.95 -7.17 -7.28
N LYS A 216 -24.27 -7.18 -7.08
CA LYS A 216 -24.93 -6.34 -6.09
C LYS A 216 -24.41 -6.65 -4.68
N GLY A 217 -23.94 -5.63 -3.97
CA GLY A 217 -23.45 -5.74 -2.59
C GLY A 217 -22.14 -6.52 -2.44
N ASN A 218 -21.42 -6.80 -3.53
CA ASN A 218 -20.19 -7.56 -3.50
C ASN A 218 -18.98 -6.66 -3.77
N CYS A 219 -18.39 -6.15 -2.69
CA CYS A 219 -17.21 -5.27 -2.76
C CYS A 219 -15.96 -5.99 -3.29
N TRP A 220 -15.85 -7.31 -3.13
CA TRP A 220 -14.70 -8.08 -3.62
C TRP A 220 -14.54 -8.05 -5.13
N ASP A 221 -15.63 -7.76 -5.86
CA ASP A 221 -15.58 -7.71 -7.33
C ASP A 221 -14.79 -6.49 -7.83
N ASN A 222 -14.59 -5.44 -6.99
CA ASN A 222 -13.77 -4.26 -7.30
C ASN A 222 -12.60 -4.05 -6.32
N ALA A 223 -12.09 -5.12 -5.72
CA ALA A 223 -11.01 -5.09 -4.74
C ALA A 223 -9.75 -4.31 -5.16
N PRO A 224 -9.32 -4.29 -6.45
CA PRO A 224 -8.17 -3.49 -6.87
C PRO A 224 -8.36 -1.99 -6.70
N MET A 225 -9.59 -1.46 -6.88
CA MET A 225 -9.89 -0.05 -6.64
C MET A 225 -10.02 0.27 -5.16
N GLU A 226 -10.65 -0.63 -4.37
CA GLU A 226 -10.67 -0.50 -2.91
C GLU A 226 -9.26 -0.43 -2.32
N THR A 227 -8.34 -1.26 -2.83
CA THR A 227 -6.93 -1.25 -2.42
C THR A 227 -6.27 0.08 -2.75
N PHE A 228 -6.48 0.61 -3.95
CA PHE A 228 -5.95 1.92 -4.34
C PHE A 228 -6.49 3.04 -3.43
N PHE A 229 -7.80 3.09 -3.21
CA PHE A 229 -8.38 4.12 -2.35
C PHE A 229 -8.00 3.98 -0.88
N CYS A 230 -7.79 2.77 -0.40
CA CYS A 230 -7.21 2.56 0.92
C CYS A 230 -5.79 3.11 0.98
N THR A 231 -4.98 2.87 -0.05
CA THR A 231 -3.60 3.33 -0.15
C THR A 231 -3.52 4.86 -0.15
N ILE A 232 -4.23 5.56 -1.06
CA ILE A 232 -4.18 7.02 -1.11
C ILE A 232 -4.73 7.65 0.18
N LYS A 233 -5.82 7.12 0.75
CA LYS A 233 -6.36 7.61 2.02
C LYS A 233 -5.37 7.45 3.17
N THR A 234 -4.73 6.30 3.27
CA THR A 234 -3.82 5.99 4.37
C THR A 234 -2.46 6.68 4.19
N GLU A 235 -1.93 6.66 2.97
CA GLU A 235 -0.56 7.13 2.69
C GLU A 235 -0.48 8.64 2.44
N SER A 236 -1.61 9.30 2.17
CA SER A 236 -1.63 10.73 1.90
C SER A 236 -2.74 11.45 2.66
N LEU A 237 -4.01 11.18 2.34
CA LEU A 237 -5.10 12.06 2.72
C LEU A 237 -5.36 12.13 4.24
N HIS A 238 -5.18 11.05 4.98
CA HIS A 238 -5.41 11.01 6.44
C HIS A 238 -4.42 11.85 7.26
N HIS A 239 -3.33 12.29 6.65
CA HIS A 239 -2.35 13.17 7.30
C HIS A 239 -2.77 14.64 7.28
N TYR A 240 -3.83 14.98 6.53
CA TYR A 240 -4.30 16.35 6.34
C TYR A 240 -5.72 16.56 6.87
N ARG A 241 -5.96 17.75 7.36
CA ARG A 241 -7.30 18.31 7.52
C ARG A 241 -7.45 19.43 6.49
N PHE A 242 -8.02 19.11 5.35
CA PHE A 242 -8.16 20.03 4.23
C PHE A 242 -9.16 21.14 4.58
N LYS A 243 -8.74 22.40 4.54
CA LYS A 243 -9.62 23.55 4.68
C LYS A 243 -10.41 23.79 3.40
N THR A 244 -9.76 23.64 2.23
CA THR A 244 -10.33 23.88 0.91
C THR A 244 -10.22 22.66 0.01
N ARG A 245 -11.12 22.55 -0.99
CA ARG A 245 -11.04 21.53 -2.04
C ARG A 245 -9.77 21.66 -2.87
N GLU A 246 -9.32 22.89 -3.12
CA GLU A 246 -8.12 23.15 -3.91
C GLU A 246 -6.85 22.56 -3.25
N THR A 247 -6.72 22.70 -1.94
CA THR A 247 -5.61 22.06 -1.21
C THR A 247 -5.68 20.53 -1.32
N ALA A 248 -6.88 19.94 -1.22
CA ALA A 248 -7.06 18.51 -1.38
C ALA A 248 -6.70 18.05 -2.81
N LYS A 249 -7.12 18.79 -3.85
CA LYS A 249 -6.82 18.50 -5.25
C LYS A 249 -5.31 18.45 -5.49
N ARG A 250 -4.54 19.41 -4.97
CA ARG A 250 -3.08 19.42 -5.12
C ARG A 250 -2.40 18.20 -4.49
N VAL A 251 -2.82 17.81 -3.30
CA VAL A 251 -2.27 16.64 -2.60
C VAL A 251 -2.62 15.34 -3.33
N ILE A 252 -3.84 15.23 -3.87
CA ILE A 252 -4.26 14.08 -4.67
C ILE A 252 -3.49 14.01 -5.98
N PHE A 253 -3.34 15.12 -6.68
CA PHE A 253 -2.54 15.23 -7.91
C PHE A 253 -1.10 14.76 -7.67
N GLU A 254 -0.43 15.32 -6.66
CA GLU A 254 0.94 14.93 -6.30
C GLU A 254 1.04 13.44 -5.98
N PHE A 255 0.05 12.91 -5.25
CA PHE A 255 0.05 11.48 -4.94
C PHE A 255 -0.09 10.62 -6.18
N ILE A 256 -1.02 10.91 -7.08
CA ILE A 256 -1.28 10.08 -8.26
C ILE A 256 -0.16 10.21 -9.28
N GLU A 257 0.23 11.44 -9.66
CA GLU A 257 1.13 11.67 -10.79
C GLU A 257 2.63 11.53 -10.42
N VAL A 258 2.99 11.75 -9.15
CA VAL A 258 4.39 11.70 -8.73
C VAL A 258 4.68 10.46 -7.88
N PHE A 259 3.90 10.28 -6.82
CA PHE A 259 4.21 9.24 -5.83
C PHE A 259 3.74 7.85 -6.26
N TYR A 260 2.50 7.73 -6.76
CA TYR A 260 1.90 6.42 -7.07
C TYR A 260 2.51 5.79 -8.32
N ILE A 261 2.89 6.59 -9.33
CA ILE A 261 3.59 6.12 -10.54
C ILE A 261 4.97 5.56 -10.16
N ALA A 262 5.77 6.34 -9.42
CA ALA A 262 7.08 5.88 -8.94
C ALA A 262 7.00 4.61 -8.08
N PHE A 263 5.90 4.45 -7.36
CA PHE A 263 5.63 3.31 -6.49
C PHE A 263 5.13 2.07 -7.24
N GLY A 264 4.34 2.25 -8.31
CA GLY A 264 3.86 1.17 -9.19
C GLY A 264 5.02 0.39 -9.82
N ASP A 265 6.07 1.08 -10.23
CA ASP A 265 7.29 0.46 -10.79
C ASP A 265 8.06 -0.32 -9.72
N MET A 266 8.12 0.14 -8.49
CA MET A 266 8.73 -0.60 -7.37
C MET A 266 7.92 -1.85 -6.97
N GLN A 267 6.59 -1.79 -7.02
CA GLN A 267 5.73 -2.97 -6.78
C GLN A 267 5.91 -4.03 -7.86
N LYS A 268 6.01 -3.63 -9.14
CA LYS A 268 6.30 -4.56 -10.25
C LYS A 268 7.67 -5.23 -10.09
N LEU A 269 8.70 -4.46 -9.72
CA LEU A 269 10.03 -4.99 -9.43
C LEU A 269 10.01 -5.96 -8.25
N ALA A 270 9.27 -5.66 -7.18
CA ALA A 270 9.14 -6.52 -6.01
C ALA A 270 8.38 -7.82 -6.32
N ILE A 271 7.28 -7.74 -7.08
CA ILE A 271 6.51 -8.92 -7.52
C ILE A 271 7.36 -9.77 -8.48
N LYS A 272 8.05 -9.15 -9.43
CA LYS A 272 8.95 -9.85 -10.35
C LYS A 272 10.10 -10.54 -9.59
N TYR A 273 10.68 -9.87 -8.61
CA TYR A 273 11.74 -10.44 -7.76
C TYR A 273 11.23 -11.60 -6.90
N LEU A 274 10.03 -11.48 -6.32
CA LEU A 274 9.40 -12.56 -5.56
C LEU A 274 9.07 -13.78 -6.43
N LEU A 275 8.61 -13.57 -7.65
CA LEU A 275 8.29 -14.64 -8.60
C LEU A 275 9.54 -15.32 -9.20
N THR A 276 10.66 -14.59 -9.31
CA THR A 276 11.92 -15.12 -9.89
C THR A 276 12.93 -15.56 -8.83
N SER A 277 12.68 -15.35 -7.55
CA SER A 277 13.62 -15.73 -6.50
C SER A 277 13.55 -17.23 -6.20
N PRO A 278 14.71 -17.90 -5.95
CA PRO A 278 14.77 -19.33 -5.60
C PRO A 278 13.97 -19.70 -4.34
N VAL A 279 13.63 -18.75 -3.50
CA VAL A 279 12.83 -18.91 -2.27
C VAL A 279 11.36 -19.14 -2.59
N SER A 280 10.83 -18.48 -3.63
CA SER A 280 9.42 -18.64 -4.05
C SER A 280 9.18 -20.01 -4.68
N ILE A 281 10.13 -20.52 -5.44
CA ILE A 281 10.06 -21.87 -6.05
C ILE A 281 9.98 -22.94 -4.95
N ARG A 282 10.69 -22.78 -3.84
CA ARG A 282 10.62 -23.71 -2.69
C ARG A 282 9.28 -23.63 -1.93
N LEU A 283 8.63 -22.48 -1.89
CA LEU A 283 7.32 -22.34 -1.23
C LEU A 283 6.21 -22.96 -2.08
N THR A 284 6.24 -22.79 -3.40
CA THR A 284 5.26 -23.37 -4.32
C THR A 284 5.35 -24.90 -4.33
N ILE A 285 6.56 -25.47 -4.30
CA ILE A 285 6.78 -26.91 -4.21
C ILE A 285 6.29 -27.48 -2.86
N LYS A 286 6.47 -26.75 -1.73
CA LYS A 286 5.94 -27.16 -0.43
C LYS A 286 4.43 -27.09 -0.31
N LEU A 287 3.77 -26.17 -1.02
CA LEU A 287 2.31 -26.08 -1.03
C LEU A 287 1.66 -27.14 -1.93
N GLN A 288 2.32 -27.58 -2.99
CA GLN A 288 1.87 -28.69 -3.83
C GLN A 288 2.08 -30.05 -3.14
N HIS A 289 3.12 -30.25 -2.34
CA HIS A 289 3.31 -31.50 -1.59
C HIS A 289 2.39 -31.66 -0.37
N ASN A 290 1.81 -30.56 0.16
CA ASN A 290 0.83 -30.64 1.27
C ASN A 290 -0.63 -30.77 0.80
N SER A 291 -0.92 -30.72 -0.49
CA SER A 291 -2.27 -30.98 -1.03
C SER A 291 -2.53 -32.45 -1.39
N ASP A 292 -1.47 -33.26 -1.43
CA ASP A 292 -1.60 -34.70 -1.78
C ASP A 292 -1.75 -35.63 -0.56
N ASP A 293 -1.68 -35.09 0.68
CA ASP A 293 -1.77 -35.86 1.92
C ASP A 293 -3.05 -35.61 2.75
N LEU A 294 -4.20 -35.33 2.12
CA LEU A 294 -5.47 -35.31 2.81
C LEU A 294 -6.21 -36.62 2.55
N PRO A 295 -6.43 -37.48 3.56
CA PRO A 295 -7.23 -38.71 3.40
C PRO A 295 -8.71 -38.34 3.21
N LEU A 296 -9.30 -38.93 2.20
CA LEU A 296 -10.74 -38.98 1.96
C LEU A 296 -11.43 -39.67 3.17
N TYR A 297 -12.20 -38.91 3.93
CA TYR A 297 -13.36 -39.40 4.69
C TYR A 297 -14.48 -38.35 4.62
#